data_94bdd9400ebf14212e05a0589e034ce5
#
_entry.id   94bdd9400ebf14212e05a0589e034ce5
#
_cell.length_a   1.000
_cell.length_b   1.000
_cell.length_c   1.000
_cell.angle_alpha   90.00
_cell.angle_beta   90.00
_cell.angle_gamma   90.00
#
_symmetry.space_group_name_H-M   'P 1'
#
loop_
_entity.id
_entity.type
_entity.pdbx_description
1 polymer ?
#
loop_
_entity_poly.entity_id
_entity_poly.type
_entity_poly.pdbx_seq_one_letter_code
_entity_poly.pdbx_strand_id
1 'polypeptide(L)'
;MERSVKPSPVSGEIKAPPSKSMTQRAIAAALLADGDSLIVNPSYCDDALAAMSIAASLGSKVEPGPGSVSISGSRELKETKLNCGESGLAIRLFSPIASLFNAEITLSGAGSLRKRPMHMIEEALRQFGVECSTTGGMLPLTIRGPLRGGKCEIDGSISSQLLTGLLMSLPVAEKDSEVSVRNLKSKPYIDMTLEVLRDFGIEARNENYELFIIPGGQRYIPRTYEVEGDWSGGAFLLVAGAINGDLKISGLRSESRQSDMAILNALQSAGALMLISGNTIEIKKSELKAFEFDATESPDLFPPLVALASYCKGVSRIKGSSRLIHKESNRAKALGEEFEKLGIKVSVSADVMNVEGGKVRGAHVSSHEDHRIAMATAVAALGAEGRVYIKDAHCVGKSYPLFFEDLRKAGAAVL
;
A
#
# COMPACT_ATOMS: atom_id res chain seq x y z
N MET A 1 -9.44 -1.06 20.22
CA MET A 1 -8.42 -1.82 21.04
C MET A 1 -7.21 -0.91 21.21
N GLU A 2 -6.72 -0.78 22.44
CA GLU A 2 -5.48 -0.03 22.75
C GLU A 2 -4.31 -1.01 22.85
N ARG A 3 -3.13 -0.59 22.45
CA ARG A 3 -1.85 -1.25 22.68
C ARG A 3 -0.92 -0.27 23.36
N SER A 4 0.05 -0.79 24.14
CA SER A 4 1.11 0.06 24.67
C SER A 4 2.48 -0.54 24.39
N VAL A 5 3.45 0.33 24.13
CA VAL A 5 4.85 -0.03 23.90
C VAL A 5 5.71 0.68 24.94
N LYS A 6 6.52 -0.08 25.68
CA LYS A 6 7.55 0.47 26.55
C LYS A 6 8.87 0.62 25.79
N PRO A 7 9.71 1.57 26.18
CA PRO A 7 11.10 1.64 25.69
C PRO A 7 11.78 0.28 25.89
N SER A 8 12.29 -0.27 24.81
CA SER A 8 12.92 -1.59 24.81
C SER A 8 13.76 -1.78 23.55
N PRO A 9 14.95 -2.40 23.65
CA PRO A 9 15.70 -2.78 22.46
C PRO A 9 15.00 -3.91 21.72
N VAL A 10 15.21 -3.96 20.40
CA VAL A 10 14.76 -5.05 19.54
C VAL A 10 15.95 -5.76 18.91
N SER A 11 15.89 -7.10 18.80
CA SER A 11 16.99 -7.89 18.23
C SER A 11 16.48 -9.19 17.60
N GLY A 12 17.34 -9.81 16.81
CA GLY A 12 17.04 -11.10 16.18
C GLY A 12 16.60 -10.97 14.73
N GLU A 13 15.99 -12.03 14.20
CA GLU A 13 15.56 -12.10 12.81
C GLU A 13 14.04 -11.98 12.69
N ILE A 14 13.58 -11.15 11.74
CA ILE A 14 12.17 -10.99 11.37
C ILE A 14 12.06 -11.16 9.85
N LYS A 15 11.13 -12.01 9.40
CA LYS A 15 10.74 -12.03 7.98
C LYS A 15 9.78 -10.87 7.72
N ALA A 16 10.06 -10.07 6.71
CA ALA A 16 9.14 -9.02 6.26
C ALA A 16 7.76 -9.60 5.92
N PRO A 17 6.64 -8.90 6.23
CA PRO A 17 5.32 -9.37 5.86
C PRO A 17 5.19 -9.45 4.33
N PRO A 18 4.31 -10.29 3.79
CA PRO A 18 4.04 -10.32 2.35
C PRO A 18 3.45 -9.00 1.86
N SER A 19 3.86 -8.58 0.65
CA SER A 19 3.39 -7.32 0.07
C SER A 19 1.89 -7.32 -0.18
N LYS A 20 1.18 -6.46 0.54
CA LYS A 20 -0.26 -6.23 0.35
C LYS A 20 -0.58 -5.81 -1.08
N SER A 21 0.20 -4.88 -1.62
CA SER A 21 -0.01 -4.32 -2.95
C SER A 21 0.24 -5.31 -4.08
N MET A 22 1.23 -6.19 -3.93
CA MET A 22 1.48 -7.29 -4.88
C MET A 22 0.41 -8.37 -4.76
N THR A 23 0.01 -8.72 -3.53
CA THR A 23 -1.06 -9.71 -3.29
C THR A 23 -2.36 -9.32 -4.00
N GLN A 24 -2.82 -8.07 -3.87
CA GLN A 24 -4.06 -7.64 -4.53
C GLN A 24 -3.95 -7.69 -6.06
N ARG A 25 -2.80 -7.33 -6.64
CA ARG A 25 -2.54 -7.44 -8.08
C ARG A 25 -2.52 -8.90 -8.55
N ALA A 26 -1.83 -9.77 -7.81
CA ALA A 26 -1.77 -11.18 -8.13
C ALA A 26 -3.17 -11.85 -8.07
N ILE A 27 -3.98 -11.50 -7.08
CA ILE A 27 -5.38 -11.95 -6.98
C ILE A 27 -6.19 -11.49 -8.21
N ALA A 28 -6.05 -10.21 -8.60
CA ALA A 28 -6.76 -9.68 -9.76
C ALA A 28 -6.31 -10.34 -11.07
N ALA A 29 -5.01 -10.59 -11.24
CA ALA A 29 -4.49 -11.32 -12.40
C ALA A 29 -4.97 -12.78 -12.44
N ALA A 30 -4.97 -13.47 -11.29
CA ALA A 30 -5.47 -14.83 -11.17
C ALA A 30 -6.98 -14.95 -11.41
N LEU A 31 -7.77 -13.97 -10.97
CA LEU A 31 -9.20 -13.87 -11.30
C LEU A 31 -9.43 -13.79 -12.82
N LEU A 32 -8.58 -13.03 -13.53
CA LEU A 32 -8.70 -12.80 -14.97
C LEU A 32 -8.08 -13.91 -15.81
N ALA A 33 -7.29 -14.81 -15.20
CA ALA A 33 -6.66 -15.94 -15.87
C ALA A 33 -7.69 -17.04 -16.19
N ASP A 34 -7.43 -17.79 -17.26
CA ASP A 34 -8.28 -18.90 -17.70
C ASP A 34 -7.70 -20.22 -17.15
N GLY A 35 -8.02 -20.54 -15.90
CA GLY A 35 -7.53 -21.73 -15.18
C GLY A 35 -7.05 -21.44 -13.76
N ASP A 36 -6.21 -22.37 -13.22
CA ASP A 36 -5.81 -22.36 -11.82
C ASP A 36 -4.48 -21.65 -11.61
N SER A 37 -4.47 -20.66 -10.77
CA SER A 37 -3.26 -19.96 -10.30
C SER A 37 -3.03 -20.25 -8.82
N LEU A 38 -1.75 -20.43 -8.45
CA LEU A 38 -1.32 -20.56 -7.06
C LEU A 38 -0.55 -19.32 -6.63
N ILE A 39 -1.11 -18.53 -5.74
CA ILE A 39 -0.42 -17.39 -5.16
C ILE A 39 0.28 -17.85 -3.88
N VAL A 40 1.62 -17.85 -3.89
CA VAL A 40 2.46 -18.27 -2.77
C VAL A 40 2.84 -17.05 -1.94
N ASN A 41 2.90 -17.22 -0.63
CA ASN A 41 3.22 -16.16 0.34
C ASN A 41 2.29 -14.93 0.22
N PRO A 42 0.94 -15.10 0.11
CA PRO A 42 0.04 -13.96 0.03
C PRO A 42 -0.08 -13.24 1.37
N SER A 43 -0.38 -11.95 1.34
CA SER A 43 -0.84 -11.25 2.53
C SER A 43 -2.27 -11.69 2.88
N TYR A 44 -2.54 -11.87 4.18
CA TYR A 44 -3.88 -12.10 4.73
C TYR A 44 -4.35 -10.89 5.57
N CYS A 45 -3.86 -9.70 5.26
CA CYS A 45 -4.37 -8.46 5.85
C CYS A 45 -5.79 -8.16 5.34
N ASP A 46 -6.50 -7.28 6.04
CA ASP A 46 -7.91 -6.95 5.73
C ASP A 46 -8.10 -6.52 4.26
N ASP A 47 -7.18 -5.73 3.71
CA ASP A 47 -7.22 -5.28 2.32
C ASP A 47 -7.08 -6.44 1.31
N ALA A 48 -6.23 -7.42 1.62
CA ALA A 48 -6.03 -8.59 0.76
C ALA A 48 -7.21 -9.58 0.87
N LEU A 49 -7.77 -9.75 2.07
CA LEU A 49 -8.98 -10.54 2.28
C LEU A 49 -10.19 -9.95 1.54
N ALA A 50 -10.32 -8.61 1.52
CA ALA A 50 -11.32 -7.94 0.71
C ALA A 50 -11.14 -8.24 -0.79
N ALA A 51 -9.90 -8.21 -1.30
CA ALA A 51 -9.62 -8.57 -2.69
C ALA A 51 -9.97 -10.04 -3.01
N MET A 52 -9.67 -10.97 -2.11
CA MET A 52 -10.06 -12.39 -2.25
C MET A 52 -11.59 -12.55 -2.28
N SER A 53 -12.30 -11.85 -1.40
CA SER A 53 -13.78 -11.85 -1.37
C SER A 53 -14.37 -11.30 -2.67
N ILE A 54 -13.83 -10.19 -3.18
CA ILE A 54 -14.26 -9.61 -4.45
C ILE A 54 -14.01 -10.60 -5.60
N ALA A 55 -12.85 -11.25 -5.67
CA ALA A 55 -12.54 -12.24 -6.68
C ALA A 55 -13.54 -13.41 -6.64
N ALA A 56 -13.91 -13.87 -5.44
CA ALA A 56 -14.92 -14.92 -5.25
C ALA A 56 -16.31 -14.47 -5.72
N SER A 57 -16.71 -13.24 -5.40
CA SER A 57 -18.01 -12.66 -5.84
C SER A 57 -18.06 -12.47 -7.36
N LEU A 58 -16.92 -12.13 -7.99
CA LEU A 58 -16.81 -12.02 -9.44
C LEU A 58 -16.70 -13.35 -10.18
N GLY A 59 -16.74 -14.48 -9.46
CA GLY A 59 -16.91 -15.81 -10.03
C GLY A 59 -15.78 -16.80 -9.73
N SER A 60 -14.60 -16.35 -9.33
CA SER A 60 -13.49 -17.25 -9.04
C SER A 60 -13.78 -18.20 -7.89
N LYS A 61 -13.20 -19.39 -7.95
CA LYS A 61 -13.04 -20.24 -6.77
C LYS A 61 -11.76 -19.81 -6.05
N VAL A 62 -11.88 -19.35 -4.82
CA VAL A 62 -10.75 -18.89 -3.99
C VAL A 62 -10.60 -19.82 -2.81
N GLU A 63 -9.48 -20.51 -2.71
CA GLU A 63 -9.19 -21.50 -1.66
C GLU A 63 -7.92 -21.11 -0.90
N PRO A 64 -8.05 -20.42 0.25
CA PRO A 64 -6.91 -20.13 1.11
C PRO A 64 -6.33 -21.39 1.72
N GLY A 65 -4.98 -21.48 1.73
CA GLY A 65 -4.21 -22.56 2.33
C GLY A 65 -3.05 -22.03 3.19
N PRO A 66 -2.31 -22.92 3.85
CA PRO A 66 -1.14 -22.54 4.63
C PRO A 66 -0.06 -21.90 3.73
N GLY A 67 0.13 -20.58 3.84
CA GLY A 67 1.14 -19.84 3.06
C GLY A 67 0.86 -19.69 1.57
N SER A 68 -0.34 -20.04 1.11
CA SER A 68 -0.74 -19.88 -0.30
C SER A 68 -2.26 -19.72 -0.44
N VAL A 69 -2.69 -19.22 -1.60
CA VAL A 69 -4.09 -19.21 -2.01
C VAL A 69 -4.20 -19.71 -3.44
N SER A 70 -5.07 -20.70 -3.68
CA SER A 70 -5.43 -21.17 -5.02
C SER A 70 -6.61 -20.33 -5.54
N ILE A 71 -6.50 -19.87 -6.78
CA ILE A 71 -7.54 -19.08 -7.44
C ILE A 71 -7.81 -19.69 -8.82
N SER A 72 -8.99 -20.27 -9.00
CA SER A 72 -9.46 -20.70 -10.32
C SER A 72 -10.24 -19.56 -10.94
N GLY A 73 -9.69 -18.96 -11.99
CA GLY A 73 -10.32 -17.85 -12.72
C GLY A 73 -11.64 -18.31 -13.35
N SER A 74 -12.64 -17.45 -13.25
CA SER A 74 -13.95 -17.65 -13.87
C SER A 74 -14.58 -16.31 -14.16
N ARG A 75 -15.40 -16.25 -15.20
CA ARG A 75 -16.17 -15.06 -15.57
C ARG A 75 -17.68 -15.25 -15.36
N GLU A 76 -18.07 -16.24 -14.58
CA GLU A 76 -19.45 -16.45 -14.17
C GLU A 76 -19.73 -15.64 -12.90
N LEU A 77 -20.30 -14.45 -13.07
CA LEU A 77 -20.63 -13.56 -11.95
C LEU A 77 -21.53 -14.25 -10.93
N LYS A 78 -21.10 -14.29 -9.66
CA LYS A 78 -21.88 -14.88 -8.55
C LYS A 78 -22.65 -13.84 -7.77
N GLU A 79 -22.05 -12.66 -7.55
CA GLU A 79 -22.66 -11.60 -6.76
C GLU A 79 -22.45 -10.25 -7.42
N THR A 80 -23.48 -9.40 -7.33
CA THR A 80 -23.45 -8.03 -7.88
C THR A 80 -23.14 -6.96 -6.82
N LYS A 81 -22.97 -7.34 -5.56
CA LYS A 81 -22.63 -6.43 -4.47
C LYS A 81 -21.24 -6.77 -3.94
N LEU A 82 -20.28 -5.91 -4.23
CA LEU A 82 -18.88 -6.08 -3.86
C LEU A 82 -18.52 -5.19 -2.67
N ASN A 83 -17.89 -5.76 -1.65
CA ASN A 83 -17.42 -4.99 -0.49
C ASN A 83 -15.89 -4.87 -0.51
N CYS A 84 -15.41 -3.66 -0.67
CA CYS A 84 -13.97 -3.35 -0.72
C CYS A 84 -13.35 -3.13 0.67
N GLY A 85 -14.10 -3.33 1.76
CA GLY A 85 -13.64 -3.03 3.11
C GLY A 85 -13.22 -1.56 3.22
N GLU A 86 -12.01 -1.31 3.71
CA GLU A 86 -11.42 0.04 3.73
C GLU A 86 -10.34 0.22 2.66
N SER A 87 -10.17 -0.74 1.74
CA SER A 87 -9.09 -0.77 0.77
C SER A 87 -9.28 0.21 -0.38
N GLY A 88 -8.48 1.27 -0.39
CA GLY A 88 -8.44 2.23 -1.50
C GLY A 88 -7.89 1.62 -2.79
N LEU A 89 -7.02 0.60 -2.71
CA LEU A 89 -6.56 -0.10 -3.89
C LEU A 89 -7.65 -1.03 -4.42
N ALA A 90 -8.31 -1.82 -3.56
CA ALA A 90 -9.34 -2.75 -4.01
C ALA A 90 -10.44 -2.05 -4.81
N ILE A 91 -11.01 -0.95 -4.30
CA ILE A 91 -12.07 -0.25 -5.02
C ILE A 91 -11.62 0.25 -6.40
N ARG A 92 -10.40 0.83 -6.51
CA ARG A 92 -9.90 1.39 -7.76
C ARG A 92 -9.36 0.34 -8.73
N LEU A 93 -8.89 -0.79 -8.21
CA LEU A 93 -8.43 -1.93 -9.00
C LEU A 93 -9.62 -2.73 -9.56
N PHE A 94 -10.58 -3.06 -8.69
CA PHE A 94 -11.67 -3.96 -9.08
C PHE A 94 -12.85 -3.23 -9.75
N SER A 95 -12.97 -1.91 -9.70
CA SER A 95 -14.01 -1.18 -10.44
C SER A 95 -13.88 -1.36 -11.96
N PRO A 96 -12.70 -1.15 -12.60
CA PRO A 96 -12.55 -1.46 -14.02
C PRO A 96 -12.67 -2.96 -14.32
N ILE A 97 -12.27 -3.85 -13.43
CA ILE A 97 -12.44 -5.30 -13.62
C ILE A 97 -13.92 -5.69 -13.55
N ALA A 98 -14.67 -5.15 -12.59
CA ALA A 98 -16.11 -5.36 -12.49
C ALA A 98 -16.88 -4.87 -13.73
N SER A 99 -16.39 -3.82 -14.39
CA SER A 99 -16.99 -3.30 -15.62
C SER A 99 -16.82 -4.22 -16.84
N LEU A 100 -16.02 -5.28 -16.78
CA LEU A 100 -15.94 -6.30 -17.84
C LEU A 100 -17.21 -7.17 -17.93
N PHE A 101 -17.97 -7.23 -16.85
CA PHE A 101 -19.19 -8.05 -16.80
C PHE A 101 -20.39 -7.29 -17.38
N ASN A 102 -21.23 -7.98 -18.14
CA ASN A 102 -22.49 -7.44 -18.66
C ASN A 102 -23.57 -7.47 -17.58
N ALA A 103 -23.37 -6.73 -16.51
CA ALA A 103 -24.26 -6.69 -15.34
C ALA A 103 -24.15 -5.34 -14.65
N GLU A 104 -25.14 -5.03 -13.82
CA GLU A 104 -25.06 -3.91 -12.89
C GLU A 104 -24.45 -4.39 -11.57
N ILE A 105 -23.29 -3.82 -11.23
CA ILE A 105 -22.50 -4.19 -10.06
C ILE A 105 -22.32 -2.95 -9.16
N THR A 106 -22.60 -3.13 -7.87
CA THR A 106 -22.41 -2.08 -6.85
C THR A 106 -21.21 -2.40 -5.98
N LEU A 107 -20.26 -1.45 -5.92
CA LEU A 107 -19.12 -1.52 -5.02
C LEU A 107 -19.35 -0.62 -3.81
N SER A 108 -19.14 -1.17 -2.64
CA SER A 108 -19.26 -0.51 -1.34
C SER A 108 -17.96 -0.56 -0.55
N GLY A 109 -17.91 0.17 0.55
CA GLY A 109 -16.76 0.16 1.45
C GLY A 109 -17.12 0.67 2.84
N ALA A 110 -16.16 0.61 3.74
CA ALA A 110 -16.30 0.96 5.14
C ALA A 110 -15.29 2.03 5.59
N GLY A 111 -15.44 2.51 6.82
CA GLY A 111 -14.48 3.37 7.50
C GLY A 111 -14.04 4.58 6.68
N SER A 112 -12.74 4.77 6.60
CA SER A 112 -12.12 5.90 5.89
C SER A 112 -12.40 5.92 4.39
N LEU A 113 -12.66 4.76 3.77
CA LEU A 113 -12.93 4.66 2.34
C LEU A 113 -14.20 5.41 1.92
N ARG A 114 -15.21 5.50 2.79
CA ARG A 114 -16.45 6.24 2.52
C ARG A 114 -16.26 7.75 2.31
N LYS A 115 -15.15 8.30 2.80
CA LYS A 115 -14.81 9.74 2.71
C LYS A 115 -13.84 10.04 1.58
N ARG A 116 -13.41 9.02 0.83
CA ARG A 116 -12.44 9.18 -0.27
C ARG A 116 -13.18 9.44 -1.59
N PRO A 117 -12.66 10.35 -2.45
CA PRO A 117 -13.31 10.66 -3.72
C PRO A 117 -13.24 9.47 -4.68
N MET A 118 -14.35 9.24 -5.41
CA MET A 118 -14.52 8.20 -6.42
C MET A 118 -14.86 8.75 -7.81
N HIS A 119 -15.08 10.06 -7.96
CA HIS A 119 -15.44 10.70 -9.24
C HIS A 119 -14.46 10.37 -10.37
N MET A 120 -13.17 10.19 -10.08
CA MET A 120 -12.17 9.81 -11.08
C MET A 120 -12.45 8.46 -11.74
N ILE A 121 -13.08 7.50 -11.02
CA ILE A 121 -13.49 6.20 -11.58
C ILE A 121 -14.65 6.39 -12.53
N GLU A 122 -15.63 7.18 -12.12
CA GLU A 122 -16.82 7.52 -12.89
C GLU A 122 -16.44 8.20 -14.20
N GLU A 123 -15.57 9.23 -14.15
CA GLU A 123 -15.08 9.95 -15.31
C GLU A 123 -14.31 9.05 -16.29
N ALA A 124 -13.45 8.18 -15.80
CA ALA A 124 -12.66 7.28 -16.64
C ALA A 124 -13.53 6.20 -17.31
N LEU A 125 -14.39 5.52 -16.56
CA LEU A 125 -15.22 4.44 -17.10
C LEU A 125 -16.26 4.95 -18.10
N ARG A 126 -16.80 6.14 -17.92
CA ARG A 126 -17.71 6.76 -18.88
C ARG A 126 -17.07 7.03 -20.24
N GLN A 127 -15.78 7.35 -20.30
CA GLN A 127 -15.07 7.53 -21.57
C GLN A 127 -14.99 6.23 -22.39
N PHE A 128 -15.02 5.08 -21.72
CA PHE A 128 -15.12 3.77 -22.36
C PHE A 128 -16.58 3.33 -22.66
N GLY A 129 -17.55 4.21 -22.44
CA GLY A 129 -18.98 3.92 -22.66
C GLY A 129 -19.63 3.06 -21.59
N VAL A 130 -18.98 2.88 -20.44
CA VAL A 130 -19.53 2.18 -19.29
C VAL A 130 -20.42 3.12 -18.48
N GLU A 131 -21.64 2.70 -18.15
CA GLU A 131 -22.49 3.43 -17.22
C GLU A 131 -21.88 3.32 -15.81
N CYS A 132 -21.55 4.47 -15.21
CA CYS A 132 -20.93 4.53 -13.92
C CYS A 132 -21.48 5.73 -13.14
N SER A 133 -21.87 5.50 -11.88
CA SER A 133 -22.41 6.54 -11.01
C SER A 133 -21.95 6.37 -9.57
N THR A 134 -21.79 7.50 -8.89
CA THR A 134 -21.43 7.61 -7.48
C THR A 134 -22.50 8.42 -6.74
N THR A 135 -22.51 8.34 -5.43
CA THR A 135 -23.36 9.20 -4.60
C THR A 135 -22.58 10.44 -4.21
N GLY A 136 -22.78 11.55 -4.95
CA GLY A 136 -22.07 12.81 -4.71
C GLY A 136 -20.54 12.69 -4.84
N GLY A 137 -20.04 11.88 -5.76
CA GLY A 137 -18.61 11.63 -5.96
C GLY A 137 -17.98 10.67 -4.94
N MET A 138 -18.79 10.03 -4.10
CA MET A 138 -18.40 9.10 -3.02
C MET A 138 -19.04 7.72 -3.21
N LEU A 139 -18.74 6.78 -2.31
CA LEU A 139 -19.42 5.47 -2.27
C LEU A 139 -20.90 5.58 -1.86
N PRO A 140 -21.75 4.64 -2.33
CA PRO A 140 -21.46 3.51 -3.19
C PRO A 140 -21.20 3.91 -4.65
N LEU A 141 -20.47 3.04 -5.36
CA LEU A 141 -20.21 3.15 -6.78
C LEU A 141 -20.99 2.07 -7.51
N THR A 142 -21.83 2.45 -8.48
CA THR A 142 -22.60 1.51 -9.32
C THR A 142 -22.06 1.56 -10.75
N ILE A 143 -21.82 0.38 -11.32
CA ILE A 143 -21.20 0.21 -12.65
C ILE A 143 -22.08 -0.75 -13.45
N ARG A 144 -22.34 -0.43 -14.72
CA ARG A 144 -22.95 -1.33 -15.68
C ARG A 144 -22.06 -1.46 -16.92
N GLY A 145 -21.42 -2.62 -17.06
CA GLY A 145 -20.60 -2.98 -18.22
C GLY A 145 -21.41 -3.36 -19.47
N PRO A 146 -20.76 -3.87 -20.52
CA PRO A 146 -19.37 -4.31 -20.53
C PRO A 146 -18.37 -3.24 -20.96
N LEU A 147 -17.20 -3.24 -20.34
CA LEU A 147 -16.01 -2.47 -20.79
C LEU A 147 -15.46 -3.10 -22.07
N ARG A 148 -15.45 -2.34 -23.17
CA ARG A 148 -15.06 -2.86 -24.49
C ARG A 148 -13.68 -2.41 -24.98
N GLY A 149 -13.02 -1.52 -24.27
CA GLY A 149 -11.79 -0.85 -24.72
C GLY A 149 -12.07 0.47 -25.46
N GLY A 150 -11.02 1.15 -25.93
CA GLY A 150 -11.08 2.44 -26.58
C GLY A 150 -10.07 3.45 -26.04
N LYS A 151 -10.41 4.75 -26.07
CA LYS A 151 -9.50 5.82 -25.62
C LYS A 151 -10.03 6.48 -24.36
N CYS A 152 -9.10 6.78 -23.44
CA CYS A 152 -9.40 7.44 -22.17
C CYS A 152 -8.27 8.38 -21.78
N GLU A 153 -8.62 9.51 -21.18
CA GLU A 153 -7.66 10.42 -20.55
C GLU A 153 -7.95 10.50 -19.04
N ILE A 154 -6.93 10.35 -18.22
CA ILE A 154 -7.04 10.42 -16.77
C ILE A 154 -5.99 11.37 -16.15
N ASP A 155 -6.32 11.94 -15.00
CA ASP A 155 -5.36 12.66 -14.15
C ASP A 155 -4.81 11.72 -13.06
N GLY A 156 -3.51 11.45 -13.12
CA GLY A 156 -2.78 10.61 -12.17
C GLY A 156 -2.26 11.34 -10.93
N SER A 157 -2.59 12.62 -10.75
CA SER A 157 -2.05 13.45 -9.66
C SER A 157 -2.47 12.98 -8.27
N ILE A 158 -3.72 12.49 -8.13
CA ILE A 158 -4.26 12.02 -6.85
C ILE A 158 -3.77 10.60 -6.54
N SER A 159 -3.85 9.68 -7.51
CA SER A 159 -3.52 8.27 -7.28
C SER A 159 -3.28 7.50 -8.59
N SER A 160 -2.24 6.66 -8.60
CA SER A 160 -1.99 5.69 -9.68
C SER A 160 -2.90 4.45 -9.63
N GLN A 161 -3.72 4.30 -8.58
CA GLN A 161 -4.48 3.06 -8.34
C GLN A 161 -5.57 2.81 -9.40
N LEU A 162 -6.21 3.87 -9.92
CA LEU A 162 -7.18 3.73 -11.01
C LEU A 162 -6.49 3.24 -12.29
N LEU A 163 -5.35 3.82 -12.63
CA LEU A 163 -4.55 3.36 -13.78
C LEU A 163 -4.17 1.88 -13.62
N THR A 164 -3.82 1.45 -12.42
CA THR A 164 -3.60 0.01 -12.14
C THR A 164 -4.81 -0.83 -12.52
N GLY A 165 -6.02 -0.42 -12.13
CA GLY A 165 -7.26 -1.13 -12.48
C GLY A 165 -7.53 -1.16 -13.98
N LEU A 166 -7.33 -0.03 -14.69
CA LEU A 166 -7.47 0.05 -16.14
C LEU A 166 -6.46 -0.85 -16.85
N LEU A 167 -5.18 -0.79 -16.46
CA LEU A 167 -4.12 -1.63 -17.05
C LEU A 167 -4.41 -3.14 -16.85
N MET A 168 -5.05 -3.53 -15.77
CA MET A 168 -5.40 -4.93 -15.52
C MET A 168 -6.69 -5.36 -16.23
N SER A 169 -7.65 -4.48 -16.46
CA SER A 169 -8.93 -4.85 -17.08
C SER A 169 -8.91 -4.74 -18.61
N LEU A 170 -8.27 -3.71 -19.17
CA LEU A 170 -8.30 -3.43 -20.61
C LEU A 170 -7.70 -4.52 -21.50
N PRO A 171 -6.67 -5.30 -21.08
CA PRO A 171 -6.15 -6.40 -21.90
C PRO A 171 -7.20 -7.44 -22.29
N VAL A 172 -8.18 -7.69 -21.42
CA VAL A 172 -9.26 -8.68 -21.70
C VAL A 172 -10.51 -8.06 -22.31
N ALA A 173 -10.52 -6.75 -22.54
CA ALA A 173 -11.56 -6.07 -23.28
C ALA A 173 -11.52 -6.45 -24.77
N GLU A 174 -12.64 -6.25 -25.49
CA GLU A 174 -12.80 -6.65 -26.88
C GLU A 174 -11.87 -5.89 -27.83
N LYS A 175 -11.63 -4.59 -27.56
CA LYS A 175 -10.89 -3.67 -28.44
C LYS A 175 -9.60 -3.21 -27.79
N ASP A 176 -8.64 -2.84 -28.63
CA ASP A 176 -7.44 -2.14 -28.20
C ASP A 176 -7.78 -0.85 -27.44
N SER A 177 -6.90 -0.48 -26.54
CA SER A 177 -7.09 0.71 -25.70
C SER A 177 -5.86 1.59 -25.66
N GLU A 178 -6.11 2.90 -25.60
CA GLU A 178 -5.12 3.94 -25.34
C GLU A 178 -5.54 4.72 -24.08
N VAL A 179 -4.68 4.75 -23.08
CA VAL A 179 -4.90 5.53 -21.85
C VAL A 179 -3.87 6.63 -21.77
N SER A 180 -4.29 7.87 -22.01
CA SER A 180 -3.46 9.06 -21.79
C SER A 180 -3.51 9.47 -20.33
N VAL A 181 -2.34 9.75 -19.73
CA VAL A 181 -2.24 10.06 -18.31
C VAL A 181 -1.51 11.37 -18.11
N ARG A 182 -2.17 12.32 -17.46
CA ARG A 182 -1.56 13.58 -17.04
C ARG A 182 -1.12 13.52 -15.59
N ASN A 183 -0.01 14.19 -15.26
CA ASN A 183 0.46 14.40 -13.87
C ASN A 183 0.66 13.13 -13.05
N LEU A 184 1.01 11.99 -13.67
CA LEU A 184 1.14 10.73 -12.95
C LEU A 184 2.14 10.83 -11.80
N LYS A 185 1.68 10.45 -10.61
CA LYS A 185 2.48 10.28 -9.39
C LYS A 185 2.51 8.80 -9.00
N SER A 186 3.49 8.44 -8.16
CA SER A 186 3.66 7.05 -7.71
C SER A 186 3.88 6.09 -8.90
N LYS A 187 4.77 6.49 -9.81
CA LYS A 187 5.16 5.71 -11.00
C LYS A 187 5.60 4.29 -10.68
N PRO A 188 6.39 4.03 -9.63
CA PRO A 188 6.83 2.67 -9.29
C PRO A 188 5.67 1.69 -9.03
N TYR A 189 4.50 2.17 -8.56
CA TYR A 189 3.32 1.30 -8.42
C TYR A 189 2.72 0.88 -9.77
N ILE A 190 2.97 1.66 -10.83
CA ILE A 190 2.62 1.26 -12.19
C ILE A 190 3.63 0.24 -12.71
N ASP A 191 4.91 0.41 -12.41
CA ASP A 191 5.93 -0.59 -12.75
C ASP A 191 5.62 -1.95 -12.11
N MET A 192 5.20 -1.97 -10.84
CA MET A 192 4.69 -3.19 -10.18
C MET A 192 3.51 -3.81 -10.94
N THR A 193 2.61 -3.00 -11.46
CA THR A 193 1.45 -3.48 -12.23
C THR A 193 1.91 -4.07 -13.56
N LEU A 194 2.77 -3.38 -14.29
CA LEU A 194 3.32 -3.86 -15.57
C LEU A 194 4.15 -5.13 -15.41
N GLU A 195 4.84 -5.29 -14.27
CA GLU A 195 5.56 -6.52 -13.92
C GLU A 195 4.59 -7.69 -13.73
N VAL A 196 3.53 -7.51 -12.94
CA VAL A 196 2.51 -8.56 -12.75
C VAL A 196 1.81 -8.90 -14.08
N LEU A 197 1.47 -7.90 -14.91
CA LEU A 197 0.90 -8.13 -16.24
C LEU A 197 1.79 -9.02 -17.09
N ARG A 198 3.07 -8.64 -17.22
CA ARG A 198 4.06 -9.42 -17.98
C ARG A 198 4.22 -10.83 -17.43
N ASP A 199 4.24 -10.98 -16.11
CA ASP A 199 4.32 -12.28 -15.47
C ASP A 199 3.13 -13.18 -15.82
N PHE A 200 1.94 -12.62 -15.95
CA PHE A 200 0.73 -13.32 -16.36
C PHE A 200 0.52 -13.34 -17.88
N GLY A 201 1.56 -13.03 -18.67
CA GLY A 201 1.55 -13.14 -20.13
C GLY A 201 0.82 -12.00 -20.86
N ILE A 202 0.61 -10.87 -20.21
CA ILE A 202 -0.08 -9.69 -20.77
C ILE A 202 0.94 -8.66 -21.26
N GLU A 203 0.69 -8.13 -22.44
CA GLU A 203 1.44 -7.04 -23.05
C GLU A 203 0.73 -5.70 -22.86
N ALA A 204 1.46 -4.73 -22.38
CA ALA A 204 1.05 -3.33 -22.31
C ALA A 204 2.27 -2.44 -22.52
N ARG A 205 2.19 -1.51 -23.44
CA ARG A 205 3.28 -0.59 -23.75
C ARG A 205 3.10 0.71 -22.98
N ASN A 206 4.14 1.11 -22.27
CA ASN A 206 4.24 2.35 -21.52
C ASN A 206 5.13 3.35 -22.28
N GLU A 207 4.59 4.48 -22.68
CA GLU A 207 5.31 5.59 -23.28
C GLU A 207 5.46 6.72 -22.26
N ASN A 208 6.61 6.76 -21.58
CA ASN A 208 7.01 7.80 -20.62
C ASN A 208 6.01 8.06 -19.48
N TYR A 209 5.14 7.07 -19.16
CA TYR A 209 4.04 7.20 -18.19
C TYR A 209 2.98 8.24 -18.59
N GLU A 210 2.97 8.68 -19.83
CA GLU A 210 2.00 9.64 -20.38
C GLU A 210 0.98 8.97 -21.30
N LEU A 211 1.37 7.86 -21.96
CA LEU A 211 0.49 7.08 -22.83
C LEU A 211 0.72 5.58 -22.58
N PHE A 212 -0.37 4.86 -22.36
CA PHE A 212 -0.38 3.41 -22.29
C PHE A 212 -1.18 2.84 -23.43
N ILE A 213 -0.55 1.94 -24.22
CA ILE A 213 -1.16 1.25 -25.35
C ILE A 213 -1.36 -0.20 -24.94
N ILE A 214 -2.61 -0.65 -24.94
CA ILE A 214 -3.02 -1.95 -24.43
C ILE A 214 -3.78 -2.69 -25.53
N PRO A 215 -3.19 -3.69 -26.20
CA PRO A 215 -3.94 -4.57 -27.10
C PRO A 215 -5.08 -5.25 -26.36
N GLY A 216 -6.25 -5.29 -26.97
CA GLY A 216 -7.43 -5.99 -26.46
C GLY A 216 -7.41 -7.49 -26.78
N GLY A 217 -8.39 -8.23 -26.30
CA GLY A 217 -8.57 -9.65 -26.59
C GLY A 217 -7.47 -10.57 -26.04
N GLN A 218 -6.61 -10.08 -25.16
CA GLN A 218 -5.55 -10.86 -24.52
C GLN A 218 -6.12 -11.80 -23.45
N ARG A 219 -5.34 -12.81 -23.08
CA ARG A 219 -5.69 -13.78 -22.05
C ARG A 219 -4.58 -13.86 -21.01
N TYR A 220 -4.94 -13.72 -19.74
CA TYR A 220 -4.04 -13.99 -18.63
C TYR A 220 -3.72 -15.49 -18.57
N ILE A 221 -2.45 -15.82 -18.40
CA ILE A 221 -1.96 -17.18 -18.28
C ILE A 221 -1.90 -17.57 -16.81
N PRO A 222 -2.61 -18.61 -16.37
CA PRO A 222 -2.59 -19.05 -14.98
C PRO A 222 -1.18 -19.54 -14.61
N ARG A 223 -0.77 -19.28 -13.35
CA ARG A 223 0.59 -19.62 -12.91
C ARG A 223 0.74 -19.72 -11.41
N THR A 224 1.85 -20.28 -10.97
CA THR A 224 2.35 -20.06 -9.62
C THR A 224 3.05 -18.70 -9.56
N TYR A 225 2.60 -17.83 -8.64
CA TYR A 225 3.15 -16.50 -8.43
C TYR A 225 3.54 -16.32 -6.97
N GLU A 226 4.82 -16.02 -6.70
CA GLU A 226 5.31 -15.77 -5.35
C GLU A 226 5.29 -14.29 -5.01
N VAL A 227 4.53 -13.93 -3.98
CA VAL A 227 4.47 -12.55 -3.46
C VAL A 227 5.72 -12.24 -2.65
N GLU A 228 6.42 -11.18 -3.02
CA GLU A 228 7.60 -10.69 -2.31
C GLU A 228 7.25 -10.01 -0.97
N GLY A 229 8.26 -9.76 -0.13
CA GLY A 229 8.08 -9.02 1.11
C GLY A 229 7.66 -7.57 0.88
N ASP A 230 6.88 -7.05 1.81
CA ASP A 230 6.33 -5.68 1.79
C ASP A 230 7.39 -4.67 2.26
N TRP A 231 7.90 -3.87 1.35
CA TRP A 231 8.83 -2.79 1.69
C TRP A 231 8.19 -1.69 2.53
N SER A 232 6.88 -1.49 2.40
CA SER A 232 6.15 -0.54 3.25
C SER A 232 6.13 -0.99 4.72
N GLY A 233 5.81 -2.28 4.96
CA GLY A 233 5.86 -2.89 6.30
C GLY A 233 7.29 -3.04 6.80
N GLY A 234 8.20 -3.49 5.92
CA GLY A 234 9.63 -3.65 6.20
C GLY A 234 10.32 -2.34 6.61
N ALA A 235 9.90 -1.20 6.05
CA ALA A 235 10.44 0.11 6.41
C ALA A 235 10.31 0.40 7.92
N PHE A 236 9.21 0.01 8.56
CA PHE A 236 9.03 0.18 10.01
C PHE A 236 10.00 -0.68 10.81
N LEU A 237 10.26 -1.91 10.36
CA LEU A 237 11.21 -2.82 11.00
C LEU A 237 12.64 -2.31 10.86
N LEU A 238 13.01 -1.80 9.68
CA LEU A 238 14.31 -1.19 9.43
C LEU A 238 14.51 0.05 10.33
N VAL A 239 13.51 0.91 10.42
CA VAL A 239 13.57 2.08 11.30
C VAL A 239 13.65 1.67 12.77
N ALA A 240 12.93 0.63 13.20
CA ALA A 240 13.02 0.10 14.56
C ALA A 240 14.45 -0.37 14.91
N GLY A 241 15.11 -1.07 13.98
CA GLY A 241 16.50 -1.48 14.12
C GLY A 241 17.46 -0.28 14.23
N ALA A 242 17.31 0.71 13.36
CA ALA A 242 18.15 1.92 13.37
C ALA A 242 18.01 2.75 14.65
N ILE A 243 16.80 2.83 15.21
CA ILE A 243 16.52 3.62 16.43
C ILE A 243 17.05 2.92 17.68
N ASN A 244 16.70 1.65 17.88
CA ASN A 244 17.00 0.96 19.14
C ASN A 244 17.13 -0.57 19.00
N GLY A 245 17.85 -1.04 17.97
CA GLY A 245 17.92 -2.49 17.76
C GLY A 245 19.20 -3.04 17.15
N ASP A 246 19.18 -4.34 16.92
CA ASP A 246 20.09 -5.14 16.11
C ASP A 246 19.23 -6.18 15.40
N LEU A 247 18.68 -5.83 14.24
CA LEU A 247 17.70 -6.63 13.51
C LEU A 247 18.27 -7.13 12.20
N LYS A 248 17.93 -8.38 11.88
CA LYS A 248 18.09 -8.99 10.58
C LYS A 248 16.70 -9.16 9.95
N ILE A 249 16.45 -8.47 8.85
CA ILE A 249 15.15 -8.48 8.18
C ILE A 249 15.32 -9.23 6.86
N SER A 250 14.63 -10.36 6.73
CA SER A 250 14.66 -11.21 5.54
C SER A 250 13.40 -11.03 4.68
N GLY A 251 13.49 -11.42 3.39
CA GLY A 251 12.38 -11.40 2.44
C GLY A 251 12.17 -10.09 1.70
N LEU A 252 13.01 -9.08 1.91
CA LEU A 252 12.98 -7.82 1.16
C LEU A 252 13.87 -7.93 -0.08
N ARG A 253 13.26 -8.08 -1.25
CA ARG A 253 14.01 -8.21 -2.52
C ARG A 253 14.71 -6.90 -2.87
N SER A 254 16.00 -6.93 -3.15
CA SER A 254 16.82 -5.78 -3.54
C SER A 254 16.50 -5.24 -4.95
N GLU A 255 15.83 -6.03 -5.78
CA GLU A 255 15.41 -5.66 -7.14
C GLU A 255 13.91 -5.35 -7.23
N SER A 256 13.25 -5.13 -6.08
CA SER A 256 11.82 -4.85 -6.01
C SER A 256 11.45 -3.55 -6.72
N ARG A 257 10.28 -3.55 -7.36
CA ARG A 257 9.65 -2.34 -7.93
C ARG A 257 8.83 -1.56 -6.91
N GLN A 258 8.75 -2.01 -5.67
CA GLN A 258 8.04 -1.29 -4.61
C GLN A 258 8.76 0.04 -4.33
N SER A 259 8.04 1.16 -4.46
CA SER A 259 8.60 2.51 -4.25
C SER A 259 9.22 2.69 -2.86
N ASP A 260 8.70 1.95 -1.88
CA ASP A 260 9.08 2.08 -0.48
C ASP A 260 10.45 1.42 -0.17
N MET A 261 11.05 0.71 -1.14
CA MET A 261 12.47 0.34 -1.08
C MET A 261 13.38 1.57 -0.93
N ALA A 262 12.92 2.74 -1.36
CA ALA A 262 13.64 4.01 -1.21
C ALA A 262 13.91 4.40 0.26
N ILE A 263 13.32 3.71 1.25
CA ILE A 263 13.68 3.84 2.67
C ILE A 263 15.16 3.62 2.91
N LEU A 264 15.81 2.76 2.12
CA LEU A 264 17.25 2.52 2.23
C LEU A 264 18.08 3.79 2.02
N ASN A 265 17.66 4.64 1.06
CA ASN A 265 18.35 5.92 0.79
C ASN A 265 18.19 6.89 1.98
N ALA A 266 17.02 6.93 2.60
CA ALA A 266 16.77 7.76 3.77
C ALA A 266 17.58 7.28 4.98
N LEU A 267 17.63 5.97 5.23
CA LEU A 267 18.43 5.36 6.29
C LEU A 267 19.92 5.62 6.08
N GLN A 268 20.43 5.45 4.87
CA GLN A 268 21.82 5.76 4.53
C GLN A 268 22.13 7.24 4.74
N SER A 269 21.25 8.14 4.30
CA SER A 269 21.41 9.58 4.48
C SER A 269 21.39 9.98 5.96
N ALA A 270 20.57 9.28 6.77
CA ALA A 270 20.52 9.46 8.22
C ALA A 270 21.75 8.88 8.94
N GLY A 271 22.62 8.12 8.26
CA GLY A 271 23.81 7.52 8.85
C GLY A 271 23.54 6.19 9.58
N ALA A 272 22.45 5.50 9.23
CA ALA A 272 22.15 4.18 9.79
C ALA A 272 23.20 3.15 9.39
N LEU A 273 23.60 2.30 10.33
CA LEU A 273 24.53 1.19 10.11
C LEU A 273 23.72 -0.01 9.58
N MET A 274 23.85 -0.31 8.29
CA MET A 274 23.15 -1.42 7.66
C MET A 274 24.06 -2.19 6.69
N LEU A 275 23.79 -3.51 6.58
CA LEU A 275 24.43 -4.40 5.62
C LEU A 275 23.34 -5.08 4.81
N ILE A 276 23.40 -4.95 3.48
CA ILE A 276 22.45 -5.56 2.54
C ILE A 276 23.11 -6.79 1.91
N SER A 277 22.47 -7.95 2.04
CA SER A 277 22.93 -9.22 1.46
C SER A 277 21.77 -9.95 0.81
N GLY A 278 21.65 -9.86 -0.52
CA GLY A 278 20.52 -10.40 -1.27
C GLY A 278 19.18 -9.85 -0.76
N ASN A 279 18.31 -10.74 -0.31
CA ASN A 279 16.98 -10.39 0.21
C ASN A 279 16.95 -10.14 1.72
N THR A 280 18.10 -9.90 2.34
CA THR A 280 18.26 -9.73 3.78
C THR A 280 18.98 -8.43 4.08
N ILE A 281 18.51 -7.71 5.10
CA ILE A 281 19.11 -6.47 5.56
C ILE A 281 19.36 -6.60 7.06
N GLU A 282 20.61 -6.45 7.46
CA GLU A 282 21.01 -6.29 8.85
C GLU A 282 21.10 -4.81 9.17
N ILE A 283 20.49 -4.38 10.25
CA ILE A 283 20.47 -2.98 10.66
C ILE A 283 20.64 -2.87 12.17
N LYS A 284 21.51 -1.93 12.57
CA LYS A 284 21.88 -1.74 13.98
C LYS A 284 21.60 -0.32 14.43
N LYS A 285 21.31 -0.20 15.74
CA LYS A 285 21.24 1.11 16.41
C LYS A 285 22.42 1.99 16.03
N SER A 286 22.12 3.21 15.65
CA SER A 286 23.12 4.14 15.12
C SER A 286 22.94 5.54 15.71
N GLU A 287 23.99 6.36 15.65
CA GLU A 287 23.85 7.80 15.84
C GLU A 287 23.29 8.41 14.54
N LEU A 288 22.03 8.85 14.62
CA LEU A 288 21.31 9.34 13.46
C LEU A 288 21.43 10.86 13.34
N LYS A 289 21.58 11.35 12.11
CA LYS A 289 21.61 12.76 11.74
C LYS A 289 20.46 13.14 10.84
N ALA A 290 20.06 14.40 10.87
CA ALA A 290 19.02 14.94 10.00
C ALA A 290 19.32 14.67 8.52
N PHE A 291 18.28 14.45 7.74
CA PHE A 291 18.33 14.12 6.32
C PHE A 291 17.28 14.88 5.52
N GLU A 292 17.49 14.95 4.22
CA GLU A 292 16.50 15.40 3.25
C GLU A 292 16.06 14.20 2.38
N PHE A 293 14.76 14.10 2.11
CA PHE A 293 14.19 13.02 1.31
C PHE A 293 12.99 13.49 0.50
N ASP A 294 12.93 13.12 -0.77
CA ASP A 294 11.73 13.33 -1.62
C ASP A 294 10.87 12.08 -1.61
N ALA A 295 9.76 12.12 -0.88
CA ALA A 295 8.78 11.03 -0.76
C ALA A 295 7.59 11.19 -1.72
N THR A 296 7.70 12.04 -2.76
CA THR A 296 6.62 12.28 -3.73
C THR A 296 6.15 10.98 -4.39
N GLU A 297 7.09 10.10 -4.75
CA GLU A 297 6.79 8.81 -5.38
C GLU A 297 6.51 7.68 -4.36
N SER A 298 6.90 7.86 -3.08
CA SER A 298 6.74 6.90 -1.99
C SER A 298 6.05 7.51 -0.75
N PRO A 299 4.82 8.05 -0.90
CA PRO A 299 4.15 8.78 0.18
C PRO A 299 3.83 7.91 1.41
N ASP A 300 3.89 6.60 1.27
CA ASP A 300 3.67 5.66 2.36
C ASP A 300 4.88 5.53 3.29
N LEU A 301 6.03 6.09 2.91
CA LEU A 301 7.21 6.21 3.77
C LEU A 301 7.15 7.37 4.76
N PHE A 302 6.26 8.35 4.62
CA PHE A 302 6.21 9.47 5.57
C PHE A 302 6.14 9.02 7.03
N PRO A 303 5.27 8.08 7.44
CA PRO A 303 5.19 7.67 8.84
C PRO A 303 6.48 7.03 9.39
N PRO A 304 7.13 6.05 8.72
CA PRO A 304 8.41 5.54 9.21
C PRO A 304 9.53 6.57 9.12
N LEU A 305 9.52 7.50 8.15
CA LEU A 305 10.50 8.59 8.07
C LEU A 305 10.36 9.59 9.20
N VAL A 306 9.14 9.91 9.65
CA VAL A 306 8.89 10.76 10.81
C VAL A 306 9.39 10.08 12.09
N ALA A 307 9.14 8.77 12.25
CA ALA A 307 9.69 7.99 13.36
C ALA A 307 11.23 7.99 13.35
N LEU A 308 11.86 7.80 12.18
CA LEU A 308 13.33 7.88 12.01
C LEU A 308 13.84 9.28 12.38
N ALA A 309 13.24 10.31 11.79
CA ALA A 309 13.64 11.71 11.96
C ALA A 309 13.54 12.18 13.41
N SER A 310 12.61 11.61 14.20
CA SER A 310 12.45 11.91 15.63
C SER A 310 13.70 11.62 16.45
N TYR A 311 14.58 10.74 15.96
CA TYR A 311 15.83 10.35 16.62
C TYR A 311 17.08 10.95 15.96
N CYS A 312 16.90 11.74 14.90
CA CYS A 312 17.99 12.38 14.20
C CYS A 312 18.43 13.68 14.88
N LYS A 313 19.75 13.95 14.94
CA LYS A 313 20.25 15.24 15.41
C LYS A 313 20.00 16.31 14.34
N GLY A 314 19.14 17.30 14.63
CA GLY A 314 18.80 18.41 13.72
C GLY A 314 17.38 18.33 13.15
N VAL A 315 17.15 19.02 12.03
CA VAL A 315 15.83 19.09 11.37
C VAL A 315 15.88 18.31 10.05
N SER A 316 15.15 17.20 9.99
CA SER A 316 14.96 16.45 8.75
C SER A 316 13.84 17.05 7.90
N ARG A 317 13.99 17.00 6.56
CA ARG A 317 13.08 17.60 5.59
C ARG A 317 12.56 16.55 4.62
N ILE A 318 11.24 16.33 4.61
CA ILE A 318 10.60 15.32 3.79
C ILE A 318 9.63 16.01 2.84
N LYS A 319 9.94 15.97 1.53
CA LYS A 319 9.11 16.57 0.47
C LYS A 319 8.01 15.62 0.02
N GLY A 320 6.86 16.17 -0.44
CA GLY A 320 5.72 15.42 -0.98
C GLY A 320 4.55 15.32 0.02
N SER A 321 4.49 16.17 1.03
CA SER A 321 3.48 16.12 2.10
C SER A 321 2.05 16.38 1.61
N SER A 322 1.85 17.08 0.49
CA SER A 322 0.54 17.28 -0.14
C SER A 322 -0.17 15.97 -0.51
N ARG A 323 0.61 14.89 -0.74
CA ARG A 323 0.10 13.56 -1.05
C ARG A 323 -0.61 12.87 0.14
N LEU A 324 -0.49 13.40 1.34
CA LEU A 324 -0.94 12.77 2.58
C LEU A 324 -2.39 13.08 2.94
N ILE A 325 -3.01 14.07 2.30
CA ILE A 325 -4.33 14.59 2.67
C ILE A 325 -5.45 13.56 2.46
N HIS A 326 -5.37 12.79 1.37
CA HIS A 326 -6.41 11.84 0.94
C HIS A 326 -6.02 10.37 1.14
N LYS A 327 -5.23 10.09 2.18
CA LYS A 327 -4.90 8.72 2.61
C LYS A 327 -5.98 8.16 3.56
N GLU A 328 -5.67 7.15 4.35
CA GLU A 328 -6.57 6.57 5.35
C GLU A 328 -6.99 7.60 6.41
N SER A 329 -6.08 8.49 6.76
CA SER A 329 -6.30 9.73 7.51
C SER A 329 -5.70 10.90 6.73
N ASN A 330 -5.90 12.13 7.18
CA ASN A 330 -4.98 13.21 6.81
C ASN A 330 -3.66 12.98 7.54
N ARG A 331 -2.79 12.17 6.93
CA ARG A 331 -1.54 11.72 7.56
C ARG A 331 -0.61 12.86 7.96
N ALA A 332 -0.58 13.95 7.20
CA ALA A 332 0.24 15.09 7.53
C ALA A 332 -0.18 15.70 8.87
N LYS A 333 -1.51 15.88 9.05
CA LYS A 333 -2.09 16.38 10.28
C LYS A 333 -1.90 15.38 11.44
N ALA A 334 -2.21 14.10 11.21
CA ALA A 334 -2.09 13.05 12.23
C ALA A 334 -0.64 12.89 12.72
N LEU A 335 0.34 12.89 11.82
CA LEU A 335 1.76 12.84 12.21
C LEU A 335 2.16 14.07 13.05
N GLY A 336 1.72 15.27 12.66
CA GLY A 336 1.96 16.49 13.44
C GLY A 336 1.41 16.39 14.85
N GLU A 337 0.11 16.08 14.98
CA GLU A 337 -0.58 16.03 16.28
C GLU A 337 -0.03 14.93 17.20
N GLU A 338 0.24 13.74 16.65
CA GLU A 338 0.63 12.60 17.51
C GLU A 338 2.11 12.66 17.90
N PHE A 339 2.99 13.12 17.00
CA PHE A 339 4.40 13.29 17.34
C PHE A 339 4.65 14.51 18.25
N GLU A 340 3.82 15.54 18.18
CA GLU A 340 3.87 16.65 19.16
C GLU A 340 3.58 16.16 20.59
N LYS A 341 2.60 15.24 20.78
CA LYS A 341 2.36 14.59 22.09
C LYS A 341 3.58 13.79 22.58
N LEU A 342 4.33 13.21 21.65
CA LEU A 342 5.59 12.52 21.94
C LEU A 342 6.77 13.49 22.19
N GLY A 343 6.54 14.81 22.12
CA GLY A 343 7.57 15.83 22.35
C GLY A 343 8.40 16.17 21.10
N ILE A 344 7.98 15.73 19.93
CA ILE A 344 8.67 15.94 18.65
C ILE A 344 7.93 17.00 17.84
N LYS A 345 8.64 18.06 17.45
CA LYS A 345 8.05 19.11 16.63
C LYS A 345 8.01 18.72 15.17
N VAL A 346 6.81 18.63 14.63
CA VAL A 346 6.53 18.36 13.21
C VAL A 346 5.79 19.55 12.62
N SER A 347 6.28 20.09 11.54
CA SER A 347 5.62 21.22 10.86
C SER A 347 5.58 21.00 9.35
N VAL A 348 4.53 21.50 8.69
CA VAL A 348 4.39 21.41 7.23
C VAL A 348 4.40 22.82 6.66
N SER A 349 5.28 23.06 5.70
CA SER A 349 5.38 24.32 4.97
C SER A 349 5.46 24.02 3.47
N ALA A 350 4.53 24.56 2.71
CA ALA A 350 4.33 24.22 1.30
C ALA A 350 4.12 22.70 1.16
N ASP A 351 5.03 22.01 0.47
CA ASP A 351 4.97 20.55 0.22
C ASP A 351 6.05 19.79 1.03
N VAL A 352 6.63 20.42 2.05
CA VAL A 352 7.72 19.84 2.87
C VAL A 352 7.27 19.69 4.32
N MET A 353 7.44 18.49 4.86
CA MET A 353 7.30 18.19 6.27
C MET A 353 8.69 18.29 6.93
N ASN A 354 8.79 19.15 7.95
CA ASN A 354 10.01 19.32 8.75
C ASN A 354 9.81 18.63 10.09
N VAL A 355 10.76 17.79 10.48
CA VAL A 355 10.76 17.07 11.75
C VAL A 355 12.02 17.42 12.52
N GLU A 356 11.85 18.05 13.67
CA GLU A 356 12.97 18.39 14.58
C GLU A 356 13.19 17.22 15.54
N GLY A 357 14.31 16.52 15.38
CA GLY A 357 14.64 15.39 16.24
C GLY A 357 14.94 15.80 17.66
N GLY A 358 14.63 14.91 18.61
CA GLY A 358 14.74 15.23 20.04
C GLY A 358 14.52 14.03 20.93
N LYS A 359 14.11 14.30 22.17
CA LYS A 359 13.77 13.28 23.15
C LYS A 359 12.30 12.88 23.00
N VAL A 360 12.08 11.66 22.52
CA VAL A 360 10.73 11.09 22.42
C VAL A 360 10.23 10.74 23.82
N ARG A 361 9.05 11.23 24.19
CA ARG A 361 8.44 11.04 25.51
C ARG A 361 7.36 9.99 25.48
N GLY A 362 7.01 9.43 26.65
CA GLY A 362 5.80 8.62 26.78
C GLY A 362 4.54 9.49 26.68
N ALA A 363 3.53 8.99 25.97
CA ALA A 363 2.25 9.70 25.79
C ALA A 363 1.10 8.76 25.41
N HIS A 364 -0.13 9.28 25.44
CA HIS A 364 -1.30 8.66 24.81
C HIS A 364 -1.50 9.25 23.41
N VAL A 365 -1.42 8.40 22.40
CA VAL A 365 -1.54 8.76 20.98
C VAL A 365 -2.72 8.04 20.34
N SER A 366 -3.24 8.60 19.26
CA SER A 366 -4.27 7.97 18.43
C SER A 366 -3.65 7.48 17.12
N SER A 367 -4.07 6.32 16.68
CA SER A 367 -3.76 5.86 15.32
C SER A 367 -4.56 6.62 14.24
N HIS A 368 -5.62 7.35 14.61
CA HIS A 368 -6.60 7.91 13.67
C HIS A 368 -7.18 6.84 12.72
N GLU A 369 -7.26 5.59 13.20
CA GLU A 369 -7.63 4.41 12.39
C GLU A 369 -6.73 4.20 11.15
N ASP A 370 -5.54 4.81 11.15
CA ASP A 370 -4.51 4.63 10.13
C ASP A 370 -3.39 3.73 10.66
N HIS A 371 -3.26 2.57 10.05
CA HIS A 371 -2.27 1.55 10.43
C HIS A 371 -0.84 2.07 10.43
N ARG A 372 -0.51 3.01 9.53
CA ARG A 372 0.84 3.56 9.43
C ARG A 372 1.16 4.55 10.54
N ILE A 373 0.15 5.27 11.04
CA ILE A 373 0.31 6.11 12.25
C ILE A 373 0.51 5.22 13.48
N ALA A 374 -0.28 4.14 13.62
CA ALA A 374 -0.09 3.18 14.71
C ALA A 374 1.32 2.57 14.70
N MET A 375 1.81 2.13 13.53
CA MET A 375 3.14 1.54 13.41
C MET A 375 4.25 2.56 13.67
N ALA A 376 4.12 3.81 13.18
CA ALA A 376 5.13 4.85 13.39
C ALA A 376 5.28 5.23 14.86
N THR A 377 4.17 5.40 15.58
CA THR A 377 4.19 5.72 17.00
C THR A 377 4.70 4.56 17.85
N ALA A 378 4.40 3.30 17.46
CA ALA A 378 4.95 2.11 18.09
C ALA A 378 6.46 1.99 17.91
N VAL A 379 6.98 2.25 16.71
CA VAL A 379 8.43 2.25 16.44
C VAL A 379 9.12 3.39 17.20
N ALA A 380 8.54 4.58 17.20
CA ALA A 380 9.06 5.71 17.97
C ALA A 380 9.13 5.40 19.48
N ALA A 381 8.18 4.61 20.01
CA ALA A 381 8.16 4.22 21.42
C ALA A 381 9.35 3.38 21.86
N LEU A 382 10.02 2.67 20.94
CA LEU A 382 11.13 1.76 21.28
C LEU A 382 12.33 2.47 21.92
N GLY A 383 12.58 3.72 21.54
CA GLY A 383 13.66 4.53 22.12
C GLY A 383 13.16 5.68 23.01
N ALA A 384 11.88 5.73 23.35
CA ALA A 384 11.28 6.80 24.14
C ALA A 384 11.75 6.84 25.59
N GLU A 385 11.53 7.95 26.30
CA GLU A 385 11.80 8.07 27.75
C GLU A 385 10.68 7.46 28.61
N GLY A 386 9.54 7.06 28.02
CA GLY A 386 8.39 6.51 28.72
C GLY A 386 7.48 5.69 27.83
N ARG A 387 6.47 5.04 28.43
CA ARG A 387 5.52 4.20 27.71
C ARG A 387 4.62 5.05 26.78
N VAL A 388 4.39 4.55 25.57
CA VAL A 388 3.44 5.10 24.61
C VAL A 388 2.22 4.20 24.54
N TYR A 389 1.03 4.79 24.72
CA TYR A 389 -0.27 4.13 24.57
C TYR A 389 -0.88 4.52 23.24
N ILE A 390 -1.26 3.54 22.44
CA ILE A 390 -1.72 3.73 21.06
C ILE A 390 -3.19 3.30 20.97
N LYS A 391 -4.07 4.27 20.89
CA LYS A 391 -5.50 4.03 20.69
C LYS A 391 -5.79 3.51 19.29
N ASP A 392 -6.77 2.62 19.16
CA ASP A 392 -7.23 2.00 17.90
C ASP A 392 -6.11 1.27 17.12
N ALA A 393 -5.16 0.68 17.86
CA ALA A 393 -4.00 -0.02 17.32
C ALA A 393 -4.33 -1.27 16.48
N HIS A 394 -5.57 -1.78 16.58
CA HIS A 394 -6.06 -2.91 15.76
C HIS A 394 -6.05 -2.60 14.25
N CYS A 395 -6.06 -1.32 13.88
CA CYS A 395 -6.03 -0.89 12.48
C CYS A 395 -4.79 -1.37 11.70
N VAL A 396 -3.73 -1.86 12.38
CA VAL A 396 -2.59 -2.51 11.70
C VAL A 396 -3.01 -3.73 10.87
N GLY A 397 -4.16 -4.34 11.22
CA GLY A 397 -4.78 -5.41 10.45
C GLY A 397 -5.00 -5.08 8.97
N LYS A 398 -5.15 -3.79 8.63
CA LYS A 398 -5.32 -3.33 7.22
C LYS A 398 -4.14 -3.64 6.30
N SER A 399 -2.91 -3.78 6.85
CA SER A 399 -1.71 -4.05 6.04
C SER A 399 -0.70 -5.00 6.65
N TYR A 400 -0.54 -4.99 7.99
CA TYR A 400 0.44 -5.80 8.70
C TYR A 400 -0.17 -6.36 10.01
N PRO A 401 -1.04 -7.36 9.93
CA PRO A 401 -1.76 -7.90 11.10
C PRO A 401 -0.84 -8.35 12.25
N LEU A 402 0.31 -8.92 11.92
CA LEU A 402 1.27 -9.46 12.88
C LEU A 402 2.29 -8.42 13.40
N PHE A 403 2.16 -7.14 13.06
CA PHE A 403 3.16 -6.12 13.38
C PHE A 403 3.55 -6.07 14.87
N PHE A 404 2.60 -6.02 15.76
CA PHE A 404 2.87 -5.99 17.21
C PHE A 404 3.42 -7.31 17.75
N GLU A 405 3.04 -8.42 17.12
CA GLU A 405 3.57 -9.75 17.47
C GLU A 405 5.03 -9.89 17.04
N ASP A 406 5.36 -9.43 15.84
CA ASP A 406 6.72 -9.49 15.32
C ASP A 406 7.65 -8.55 16.10
N LEU A 407 7.20 -7.36 16.47
CA LEU A 407 7.94 -6.50 17.39
C LEU A 407 8.17 -7.19 18.75
N ARG A 408 7.15 -7.88 19.28
CA ARG A 408 7.29 -8.63 20.56
C ARG A 408 8.26 -9.79 20.43
N LYS A 409 8.23 -10.55 19.34
CA LYS A 409 9.20 -11.63 19.06
C LYS A 409 10.62 -11.09 18.98
N ALA A 410 10.81 -9.87 18.47
CA ALA A 410 12.09 -9.19 18.46
C ALA A 410 12.50 -8.60 19.83
N GLY A 411 11.70 -8.76 20.87
CA GLY A 411 12.03 -8.30 22.23
C GLY A 411 11.35 -7.00 22.65
N ALA A 412 10.53 -6.38 21.80
CA ALA A 412 9.80 -5.18 22.20
C ALA A 412 8.79 -5.47 23.32
N ALA A 413 8.76 -4.61 24.31
CA ALA A 413 7.82 -4.71 25.42
C ALA A 413 6.44 -4.13 25.04
N VAL A 414 5.69 -4.92 24.26
CA VAL A 414 4.34 -4.61 23.77
C VAL A 414 3.29 -5.29 24.65
N LEU A 415 2.27 -4.52 25.11
CA LEU A 415 1.14 -4.98 25.92
C LEU A 415 -0.19 -4.67 25.21
#